data_8056b76780aae8cc4ae892bbeb47c5af
#
_entry.id   8056b76780aae8cc4ae892bbeb47c5af
#
_cell.length_a   1.000
_cell.length_b   1.000
_cell.length_c   1.000
_cell.angle_alpha   90.00
_cell.angle_beta   90.00
_cell.angle_gamma   90.00
#
_symmetry.space_group_name_H-M   'P 1'
#
loop_
_entity.id
_entity.type
_entity.pdbx_description
1 polymer ?
#
loop_
_entity_poly.entity_id
_entity_poly.type
_entity_poly.pdbx_seq_one_letter_code
_entity_poly.pdbx_strand_id
1 'polypeptide(L)'
;MGWRGDNEEVRIMNAVKFAVPKARFSGVEVSPHTTNRAVFFKENWDKTKKAYKNDDDNLWFEEAAKERILYCTHLNCAYIEGEVAGYIGFDSFELPRLGSVAYIEIATCYEEFQKNGVVTALLSELITPKYNAFMLRTQNPNMVDAFYRAYGACEPLECAPSDHAKQFAAIIGEQSPGYEYETMVSRGVYAGQCLTGEVIHGRTWFEEALYSRINPEKGDAQIIVANSPLAPWHSPRRAGF
;
A
#
# COMPACT_ATOMS: atom_id res chain seq x y z
N MET A 1 -36.02 -14.63 30.42
CA MET A 1 -35.27 -13.39 30.22
C MET A 1 -33.80 -13.74 30.27
N GLY A 2 -33.18 -13.93 29.12
CA GLY A 2 -31.80 -14.41 28.99
C GLY A 2 -30.88 -13.25 28.58
N TRP A 3 -29.81 -13.09 29.29
CA TRP A 3 -28.77 -12.10 29.08
C TRP A 3 -28.07 -12.36 27.72
N ARG A 4 -28.09 -11.35 26.84
CA ARG A 4 -27.24 -11.25 25.65
C ARG A 4 -26.35 -10.02 25.85
N GLY A 5 -25.26 -10.19 26.60
CA GLY A 5 -24.34 -9.09 26.89
C GLY A 5 -22.86 -9.38 26.59
N ASP A 6 -22.45 -10.64 26.44
CA ASP A 6 -21.03 -10.99 26.53
C ASP A 6 -20.30 -11.19 25.19
N ASN A 7 -20.97 -10.97 24.04
CA ASN A 7 -20.37 -11.32 22.73
C ASN A 7 -19.64 -10.17 22.02
N GLU A 8 -19.89 -8.92 22.38
CA GLU A 8 -19.30 -7.78 21.68
C GLU A 8 -17.91 -7.39 22.24
N GLU A 9 -17.75 -7.39 23.56
CA GLU A 9 -16.44 -7.12 24.17
C GLU A 9 -15.40 -8.19 23.86
N VAL A 10 -15.81 -9.48 23.82
CA VAL A 10 -14.93 -10.59 23.42
C VAL A 10 -14.52 -10.50 21.94
N ARG A 11 -15.37 -9.94 21.07
CA ARG A 11 -15.05 -9.70 19.66
C ARG A 11 -14.02 -8.59 19.49
N ILE A 12 -14.13 -7.49 20.23
CA ILE A 12 -13.18 -6.37 20.21
C ILE A 12 -11.82 -6.81 20.75
N MET A 13 -11.77 -7.59 21.82
CA MET A 13 -10.51 -8.12 22.38
C MET A 13 -9.80 -9.11 21.45
N ASN A 14 -10.52 -9.88 20.61
CA ASN A 14 -9.90 -10.78 19.64
C ASN A 14 -9.41 -10.05 18.37
N ALA A 15 -10.06 -8.97 17.93
CA ALA A 15 -9.61 -8.13 16.83
C ALA A 15 -8.29 -7.40 17.16
N VAL A 16 -8.11 -6.96 18.41
CA VAL A 16 -6.88 -6.29 18.86
C VAL A 16 -5.64 -7.21 18.86
N LYS A 17 -5.83 -8.54 18.89
CA LYS A 17 -4.70 -9.49 18.85
C LYS A 17 -4.00 -9.63 17.49
N PHE A 18 -4.59 -9.13 16.41
CA PHE A 18 -3.99 -9.14 15.07
C PHE A 18 -3.41 -7.79 14.62
N ALA A 19 -3.57 -6.74 15.41
CA ALA A 19 -2.82 -5.51 15.16
C ALA A 19 -1.33 -5.85 15.27
N VAL A 20 -0.58 -5.68 14.19
CA VAL A 20 0.88 -5.82 14.21
C VAL A 20 1.40 -4.98 15.38
N PRO A 21 2.04 -5.57 16.40
CA PRO A 21 2.45 -4.79 17.56
C PRO A 21 3.36 -3.65 17.11
N LYS A 22 3.04 -2.39 17.48
CA LYS A 22 3.91 -1.22 17.26
C LYS A 22 5.36 -1.46 17.70
N ALA A 23 5.59 -2.39 18.63
CA ALA A 23 6.90 -2.81 19.14
C ALA A 23 7.83 -3.47 18.11
N ARG A 24 7.37 -3.83 16.90
CA ARG A 24 8.25 -4.44 15.88
C ARG A 24 9.12 -3.45 15.11
N PHE A 25 8.86 -2.16 15.23
CA PHE A 25 9.61 -1.11 14.52
C PHE A 25 10.19 -0.11 15.51
N SER A 26 10.95 -0.64 16.49
CA SER A 26 11.63 0.21 17.47
C SER A 26 12.50 1.24 16.77
N GLY A 27 12.26 2.52 17.05
CA GLY A 27 13.00 3.64 16.46
C GLY A 27 12.38 4.27 15.22
N VAL A 28 11.25 3.76 14.69
CA VAL A 28 10.51 4.42 13.61
C VAL A 28 9.31 5.18 14.19
N GLU A 29 9.31 6.49 14.07
CA GLU A 29 8.19 7.36 14.41
C GLU A 29 7.44 7.75 13.15
N VAL A 30 6.11 7.66 13.15
CA VAL A 30 5.27 8.06 12.02
C VAL A 30 4.37 9.21 12.42
N SER A 31 4.35 10.25 11.59
CA SER A 31 3.44 11.39 11.80
C SER A 31 2.91 11.95 10.47
N PRO A 32 1.70 12.58 10.48
CA PRO A 32 1.20 13.32 9.34
C PRO A 32 2.14 14.46 8.97
N HIS A 33 2.38 14.63 7.67
CA HIS A 33 3.13 15.77 7.16
C HIS A 33 2.19 16.96 6.98
N THR A 34 2.43 18.03 7.73
CA THR A 34 1.56 19.21 7.79
C THR A 34 2.15 20.47 7.14
N THR A 35 3.41 20.38 6.68
CA THR A 35 4.10 21.51 6.07
C THR A 35 3.84 21.61 4.55
N ASN A 36 4.41 22.61 3.90
CA ASN A 36 4.25 22.83 2.47
C ASN A 36 4.81 21.67 1.66
N ARG A 37 3.94 20.96 0.96
CA ARG A 37 4.29 19.75 0.18
C ARG A 37 5.23 20.05 -1.00
N ALA A 38 5.17 21.23 -1.58
CA ALA A 38 6.10 21.62 -2.64
C ALA A 38 7.53 21.78 -2.10
N VAL A 39 7.68 22.31 -0.89
CA VAL A 39 8.96 22.37 -0.19
C VAL A 39 9.44 20.97 0.14
N PHE A 40 8.57 20.15 0.73
CA PHE A 40 8.87 18.75 1.04
C PHE A 40 9.35 17.98 -0.19
N PHE A 41 8.64 18.10 -1.32
CA PHE A 41 9.03 17.45 -2.58
C PHE A 41 10.43 17.89 -3.01
N LYS A 42 10.69 19.19 -3.04
CA LYS A 42 11.97 19.74 -3.46
C LYS A 42 13.14 19.26 -2.59
N GLU A 43 12.94 19.22 -1.26
CA GLU A 43 13.97 18.82 -0.30
C GLU A 43 14.27 17.33 -0.32
N ASN A 44 13.29 16.50 -0.72
CA ASN A 44 13.38 15.05 -0.68
C ASN A 44 13.49 14.39 -2.05
N TRP A 45 13.50 15.18 -3.13
CA TRP A 45 13.44 14.66 -4.50
C TRP A 45 14.61 13.74 -4.85
N ASP A 46 15.84 14.14 -4.53
CA ASP A 46 17.03 13.34 -4.85
C ASP A 46 17.05 12.01 -4.08
N LYS A 47 16.62 11.99 -2.83
CA LYS A 47 16.45 10.76 -2.06
C LYS A 47 15.33 9.88 -2.65
N THR A 48 14.26 10.49 -3.13
CA THR A 48 13.15 9.78 -3.80
C THR A 48 13.62 9.13 -5.09
N LYS A 49 14.35 9.86 -5.96
CA LYS A 49 14.91 9.29 -7.20
C LYS A 49 15.77 8.06 -6.92
N LYS A 50 16.70 8.15 -5.97
CA LYS A 50 17.56 7.04 -5.56
C LYS A 50 16.76 5.85 -5.05
N ALA A 51 15.73 6.08 -4.21
CA ALA A 51 14.89 5.02 -3.67
C ALA A 51 14.15 4.24 -4.77
N TYR A 52 13.80 4.91 -5.88
CA TYR A 52 13.18 4.30 -7.06
C TYR A 52 14.20 3.84 -8.12
N LYS A 53 15.50 3.97 -7.85
CA LYS A 53 16.57 3.66 -8.81
C LYS A 53 16.37 4.35 -10.17
N ASN A 54 15.88 5.56 -10.12
CA ASN A 54 15.53 6.36 -11.28
C ASN A 54 16.49 7.56 -11.34
N ASP A 55 17.77 7.24 -11.61
CA ASP A 55 18.86 8.23 -11.61
C ASP A 55 18.89 9.09 -12.87
N ASP A 56 18.24 8.63 -13.95
CA ASP A 56 18.12 9.36 -15.20
C ASP A 56 17.09 10.49 -15.07
N ASP A 57 17.23 11.54 -15.88
CA ASP A 57 16.27 12.65 -16.00
C ASP A 57 14.94 12.19 -16.63
N ASN A 58 14.29 11.23 -15.98
CA ASN A 58 12.99 10.70 -16.38
C ASN A 58 11.90 11.70 -15.96
N LEU A 59 11.60 12.65 -16.83
CA LEU A 59 10.60 13.69 -16.60
C LEU A 59 9.22 13.10 -16.28
N TRP A 60 8.87 11.98 -16.90
CA TRP A 60 7.60 11.32 -16.60
C TRP A 60 7.53 10.86 -15.15
N PHE A 61 8.60 10.26 -14.63
CA PHE A 61 8.65 9.81 -13.23
C PHE A 61 8.60 11.00 -12.26
N GLU A 62 9.34 12.07 -12.59
CA GLU A 62 9.34 13.29 -11.78
C GLU A 62 7.95 13.91 -11.69
N GLU A 63 7.29 14.09 -12.83
CA GLU A 63 5.93 14.65 -12.87
C GLU A 63 4.94 13.76 -12.13
N ALA A 64 4.97 12.44 -12.35
CA ALA A 64 4.09 11.49 -11.69
C ALA A 64 4.31 11.43 -10.18
N ALA A 65 5.56 11.45 -9.70
CA ALA A 65 5.87 11.45 -8.26
C ALA A 65 5.46 12.78 -7.61
N LYS A 66 5.76 13.90 -8.28
CA LYS A 66 5.40 15.25 -7.84
C LYS A 66 3.88 15.38 -7.71
N GLU A 67 3.13 14.96 -8.71
CA GLU A 67 1.67 15.00 -8.71
C GLU A 67 1.12 14.23 -7.50
N ARG A 68 1.58 12.98 -7.27
CA ARG A 68 1.15 12.17 -6.15
C ARG A 68 1.47 12.78 -4.78
N ILE A 69 2.66 13.37 -4.62
CA ILE A 69 3.04 14.01 -3.35
C ILE A 69 2.24 15.28 -3.11
N LEU A 70 2.03 16.10 -4.14
CA LEU A 70 1.36 17.39 -4.00
C LEU A 70 -0.15 17.25 -3.80
N TYR A 71 -0.79 16.29 -4.46
CA TYR A 71 -2.24 16.22 -4.56
C TYR A 71 -2.90 15.07 -3.79
N CYS A 72 -2.15 14.06 -3.30
CA CYS A 72 -2.74 13.07 -2.40
C CYS A 72 -3.41 13.75 -1.19
N THR A 73 -4.51 13.20 -0.72
CA THR A 73 -5.27 13.78 0.39
C THR A 73 -4.45 13.79 1.68
N HIS A 74 -3.70 12.72 1.91
CA HIS A 74 -2.90 12.52 3.11
C HIS A 74 -1.45 12.20 2.76
N LEU A 75 -0.52 12.76 3.53
CA LEU A 75 0.91 12.46 3.46
C LEU A 75 1.42 12.20 4.87
N ASN A 76 1.93 11.00 5.13
CA ASN A 76 2.59 10.65 6.39
C ASN A 76 4.08 10.42 6.16
N CYS A 77 4.90 10.89 7.10
CA CYS A 77 6.34 10.68 7.08
C CYS A 77 6.76 9.76 8.22
N ALA A 78 7.74 8.91 7.94
CA ALA A 78 8.45 8.13 8.94
C ALA A 78 9.78 8.79 9.27
N TYR A 79 10.13 8.80 10.55
CA TYR A 79 11.35 9.39 11.05
C TYR A 79 12.16 8.33 11.82
N ILE A 80 13.46 8.37 11.65
CA ILE A 80 14.45 7.63 12.45
C ILE A 80 15.45 8.64 12.96
N GLU A 81 15.63 8.72 14.28
CA GLU A 81 16.53 9.69 14.94
C GLU A 81 16.28 11.15 14.53
N GLY A 82 15.03 11.48 14.20
CA GLY A 82 14.62 12.82 13.78
C GLY A 82 14.80 13.13 12.30
N GLU A 83 15.38 12.22 11.51
CA GLU A 83 15.51 12.36 10.06
C GLU A 83 14.36 11.68 9.33
N VAL A 84 13.91 12.26 8.22
CA VAL A 84 12.91 11.63 7.34
C VAL A 84 13.52 10.38 6.73
N ALA A 85 12.95 9.23 7.07
CA ALA A 85 13.39 7.92 6.59
C ALA A 85 12.57 7.41 5.38
N GLY A 86 11.38 7.99 5.20
CA GLY A 86 10.48 7.66 4.11
C GLY A 86 9.12 8.32 4.30
N TYR A 87 8.23 8.11 3.35
CA TYR A 87 6.89 8.68 3.39
C TYR A 87 5.88 7.82 2.64
N ILE A 88 4.59 8.06 2.91
CA ILE A 88 3.46 7.47 2.21
C ILE A 88 2.44 8.56 1.90
N GLY A 89 2.05 8.67 0.63
CA GLY A 89 0.93 9.48 0.17
C GLY A 89 -0.26 8.57 -0.14
N PHE A 90 -1.46 8.94 0.33
CA PHE A 90 -2.64 8.13 0.09
C PHE A 90 -3.91 8.96 0.00
N ASP A 91 -4.90 8.42 -0.70
CA ASP A 91 -6.24 8.95 -0.82
C ASP A 91 -7.26 8.08 -0.10
N SER A 92 -8.42 8.65 0.19
CA SER A 92 -9.53 7.97 0.83
C SER A 92 -10.75 8.01 -0.07
N PHE A 93 -11.34 6.86 -0.33
CA PHE A 93 -12.58 6.74 -1.10
C PHE A 93 -13.67 6.09 -0.26
N GLU A 94 -14.90 6.60 -0.39
CA GLU A 94 -16.09 6.01 0.20
C GLU A 94 -16.89 5.30 -0.88
N LEU A 95 -17.14 4.02 -0.68
CA LEU A 95 -17.93 3.21 -1.58
C LEU A 95 -19.25 2.82 -0.94
N PRO A 96 -20.39 3.11 -1.58
CA PRO A 96 -21.68 2.66 -1.10
C PRO A 96 -21.67 1.14 -0.85
N ARG A 97 -22.02 0.70 0.37
CA ARG A 97 -22.08 -0.69 0.82
C ARG A 97 -20.76 -1.40 1.06
N LEU A 98 -19.64 -0.89 0.58
CA LEU A 98 -18.32 -1.48 0.80
C LEU A 98 -17.52 -0.73 1.89
N GLY A 99 -17.90 0.51 2.18
CA GLY A 99 -17.22 1.36 3.16
C GLY A 99 -16.01 2.08 2.60
N SER A 100 -15.12 2.48 3.47
CA SER A 100 -13.96 3.33 3.13
C SER A 100 -12.75 2.50 2.74
N VAL A 101 -12.03 2.95 1.72
CA VAL A 101 -10.75 2.38 1.32
C VAL A 101 -9.66 3.45 1.34
N ALA A 102 -8.47 3.09 1.83
CA ALA A 102 -7.26 3.90 1.67
C ALA A 102 -6.47 3.38 0.46
N TYR A 103 -6.29 4.24 -0.54
CA TYR A 103 -5.49 3.95 -1.71
C TYR A 103 -4.11 4.60 -1.58
N ILE A 104 -3.07 3.77 -1.59
CA ILE A 104 -1.68 4.21 -1.51
C ILE A 104 -1.23 4.67 -2.90
N GLU A 105 -1.06 5.97 -3.07
CA GLU A 105 -0.60 6.62 -4.30
C GLU A 105 0.90 6.49 -4.49
N ILE A 106 1.64 6.68 -3.41
CA ILE A 106 3.09 6.61 -3.40
C ILE A 106 3.58 6.15 -2.02
N ALA A 107 4.60 5.30 -2.00
CA ALA A 107 5.30 4.93 -0.78
C ALA A 107 6.80 4.82 -1.05
N THR A 108 7.60 5.48 -0.24
CA THR A 108 9.04 5.59 -0.41
C THR A 108 9.75 5.28 0.91
N CYS A 109 10.84 4.53 0.83
CA CYS A 109 11.82 4.37 1.89
C CYS A 109 13.17 4.76 1.32
N TYR A 110 13.85 5.73 1.93
CA TYR A 110 15.16 6.16 1.45
C TYR A 110 16.19 5.06 1.63
N GLU A 111 17.17 5.04 0.74
CA GLU A 111 18.12 3.93 0.60
C GLU A 111 18.85 3.61 1.91
N GLU A 112 19.29 4.65 2.63
CA GLU A 112 19.98 4.55 3.92
C GLU A 112 19.15 3.93 5.03
N PHE A 113 17.80 3.96 4.90
CA PHE A 113 16.85 3.42 5.89
C PHE A 113 16.14 2.14 5.44
N GLN A 114 16.53 1.57 4.29
CA GLN A 114 15.95 0.31 3.82
C GLN A 114 16.24 -0.83 4.83
N LYS A 115 15.37 -1.84 4.83
CA LYS A 115 15.40 -3.00 5.75
C LYS A 115 15.05 -2.70 7.22
N ASN A 116 14.81 -1.44 7.60
CA ASN A 116 14.37 -1.07 8.95
C ASN A 116 12.84 -1.12 9.13
N GLY A 117 12.10 -1.64 8.16
CA GLY A 117 10.64 -1.79 8.24
C GLY A 117 9.85 -0.48 8.08
N VAL A 118 10.46 0.58 7.56
CA VAL A 118 9.88 1.92 7.39
C VAL A 118 8.54 1.87 6.65
N VAL A 119 8.49 1.22 5.48
CA VAL A 119 7.24 1.13 4.69
C VAL A 119 6.18 0.34 5.43
N THR A 120 6.54 -0.76 6.10
CA THR A 120 5.59 -1.53 6.90
C THR A 120 5.04 -0.72 8.08
N ALA A 121 5.88 0.10 8.73
CA ALA A 121 5.44 1.00 9.79
C ALA A 121 4.44 2.05 9.26
N LEU A 122 4.75 2.71 8.15
CA LEU A 122 3.87 3.67 7.47
C LEU A 122 2.52 3.06 7.11
N LEU A 123 2.51 1.86 6.53
CA LEU A 123 1.29 1.13 6.18
C LEU A 123 0.49 0.74 7.43
N SER A 124 1.16 0.30 8.50
CA SER A 124 0.49 -0.11 9.75
C SER A 124 -0.21 1.04 10.46
N GLU A 125 0.28 2.27 10.33
CA GLU A 125 -0.40 3.46 10.89
C GLU A 125 -1.74 3.78 10.20
N LEU A 126 -1.98 3.25 9.00
CA LEU A 126 -3.28 3.38 8.33
C LEU A 126 -4.35 2.44 8.93
N ILE A 127 -3.96 1.44 9.73
CA ILE A 127 -4.90 0.50 10.36
C ILE A 127 -5.69 1.23 11.44
N THR A 128 -6.81 1.80 11.03
CA THR A 128 -7.75 2.51 11.90
C THR A 128 -9.17 2.02 11.61
N PRO A 129 -10.13 2.21 12.52
CA PRO A 129 -11.53 1.87 12.26
C PRO A 129 -12.16 2.64 11.09
N LYS A 130 -11.49 3.69 10.59
CA LYS A 130 -11.93 4.48 9.45
C LYS A 130 -11.97 3.67 8.16
N TYR A 131 -10.98 2.77 7.95
CA TYR A 131 -10.83 2.07 6.66
C TYR A 131 -11.26 0.61 6.75
N ASN A 132 -12.04 0.19 5.76
CA ASN A 132 -12.49 -1.19 5.59
C ASN A 132 -11.49 -2.01 4.76
N ALA A 133 -10.78 -1.34 3.85
CA ALA A 133 -9.77 -1.94 3.00
C ALA A 133 -8.60 -0.98 2.74
N PHE A 134 -7.50 -1.57 2.31
CA PHE A 134 -6.30 -0.89 1.84
C PHE A 134 -6.00 -1.36 0.43
N MET A 135 -5.53 -0.45 -0.42
CA MET A 135 -5.29 -0.73 -1.82
C MET A 135 -4.02 -0.04 -2.30
N LEU A 136 -3.29 -0.68 -3.18
CA LEU A 136 -2.16 -0.08 -3.89
C LEU A 136 -2.06 -0.64 -5.32
N ARG A 137 -1.40 0.10 -6.20
CA ARG A 137 -1.00 -0.35 -7.53
C ARG A 137 0.52 -0.40 -7.60
N THR A 138 1.10 -1.55 -7.96
CA THR A 138 2.54 -1.75 -7.86
C THR A 138 3.10 -2.69 -8.92
N GLN A 139 4.39 -2.48 -9.23
CA GLN A 139 5.27 -3.41 -9.94
C GLN A 139 6.35 -3.98 -9.02
N ASN A 140 6.41 -3.54 -7.75
CA ASN A 140 7.53 -3.81 -6.87
C ASN A 140 7.19 -4.94 -5.87
N PRO A 141 7.84 -6.13 -5.95
CA PRO A 141 7.58 -7.24 -5.04
C PRO A 141 7.95 -6.93 -3.58
N ASN A 142 8.90 -6.01 -3.32
CA ASN A 142 9.20 -5.58 -1.95
C ASN A 142 8.07 -4.74 -1.36
N MET A 143 7.36 -3.97 -2.19
CA MET A 143 6.17 -3.26 -1.76
C MET A 143 5.02 -4.22 -1.43
N VAL A 144 4.90 -5.31 -2.21
CA VAL A 144 3.95 -6.40 -1.91
C VAL A 144 4.28 -7.07 -0.58
N ASP A 145 5.55 -7.40 -0.32
CA ASP A 145 5.99 -7.99 0.97
C ASP A 145 5.68 -7.05 2.15
N ALA A 146 5.96 -5.75 2.00
CA ALA A 146 5.63 -4.76 3.04
C ALA A 146 4.13 -4.66 3.30
N PHE A 147 3.31 -4.67 2.24
CA PHE A 147 1.86 -4.63 2.31
C PHE A 147 1.29 -5.88 2.97
N TYR A 148 1.78 -7.06 2.58
CA TYR A 148 1.42 -8.32 3.21
C TYR A 148 1.78 -8.36 4.71
N ARG A 149 2.95 -7.86 5.08
CA ARG A 149 3.34 -7.79 6.50
C ARG A 149 2.50 -6.83 7.32
N ALA A 150 2.02 -5.75 6.70
CA ALA A 150 1.17 -4.78 7.39
C ALA A 150 -0.27 -5.30 7.58
N TYR A 151 -0.84 -5.92 6.56
CA TYR A 151 -2.28 -6.22 6.50
C TYR A 151 -2.63 -7.71 6.49
N GLY A 152 -1.66 -8.60 6.24
CA GLY A 152 -1.90 -10.03 6.08
C GLY A 152 -2.30 -10.39 4.65
N ALA A 153 -3.31 -11.25 4.47
CA ALA A 153 -3.72 -11.74 3.16
C ALA A 153 -4.06 -10.62 2.16
N CYS A 154 -3.56 -10.75 0.93
CA CYS A 154 -3.70 -9.78 -0.14
C CYS A 154 -4.27 -10.43 -1.40
N GLU A 155 -5.30 -9.82 -1.98
CA GLU A 155 -5.87 -10.25 -3.26
C GLU A 155 -5.28 -9.42 -4.42
N PRO A 156 -4.97 -10.02 -5.57
CA PRO A 156 -5.22 -11.40 -5.99
C PRO A 156 -4.01 -12.35 -5.84
N LEU A 157 -3.05 -12.07 -4.97
CA LEU A 157 -1.78 -12.80 -4.97
C LEU A 157 -1.90 -14.26 -4.50
N GLU A 158 -2.69 -14.50 -3.44
CA GLU A 158 -2.84 -15.83 -2.84
C GLU A 158 -4.03 -16.63 -3.41
N CYS A 159 -4.98 -15.93 -4.02
CA CYS A 159 -6.20 -16.52 -4.55
C CYS A 159 -6.76 -15.70 -5.71
N ALA A 160 -7.77 -16.21 -6.40
CA ALA A 160 -8.54 -15.38 -7.32
C ALA A 160 -9.19 -14.21 -6.57
N PRO A 161 -9.24 -13.01 -7.17
CA PRO A 161 -9.81 -11.84 -6.50
C PRO A 161 -11.30 -12.03 -6.23
N SER A 162 -11.72 -11.66 -5.03
CA SER A 162 -13.13 -11.61 -4.66
C SER A 162 -13.84 -10.47 -5.41
N ASP A 163 -15.16 -10.53 -5.50
CA ASP A 163 -15.94 -9.45 -6.09
C ASP A 163 -15.77 -8.12 -5.33
N HIS A 164 -15.53 -8.18 -4.01
CA HIS A 164 -15.21 -7.01 -3.21
C HIS A 164 -13.87 -6.38 -3.62
N ALA A 165 -12.82 -7.20 -3.75
CA ALA A 165 -11.51 -6.73 -4.17
C ALA A 165 -11.55 -6.11 -5.56
N LYS A 166 -12.28 -6.73 -6.51
CA LYS A 166 -12.47 -6.20 -7.86
C LYS A 166 -13.18 -4.85 -7.85
N GLN A 167 -14.23 -4.69 -7.03
CA GLN A 167 -14.96 -3.42 -6.91
C GLN A 167 -14.09 -2.31 -6.31
N PHE A 168 -13.27 -2.62 -5.31
CA PHE A 168 -12.29 -1.66 -4.79
C PHE A 168 -11.26 -1.30 -5.86
N ALA A 169 -10.69 -2.29 -6.54
CA ALA A 169 -9.68 -2.08 -7.57
C ALA A 169 -10.19 -1.25 -8.77
N ALA A 170 -11.48 -1.38 -9.12
CA ALA A 170 -12.11 -0.65 -10.21
C ALA A 170 -12.06 0.88 -10.01
N ILE A 171 -12.06 1.38 -8.76
CA ILE A 171 -11.99 2.82 -8.46
C ILE A 171 -10.83 3.51 -9.18
N ILE A 172 -9.66 2.86 -9.16
CA ILE A 172 -8.44 3.39 -9.77
C ILE A 172 -8.14 2.71 -11.10
N GLY A 173 -8.56 1.45 -11.24
CA GLY A 173 -8.31 0.65 -12.43
C GLY A 173 -9.00 1.23 -13.66
N GLU A 174 -10.28 1.57 -13.57
CA GLU A 174 -11.08 2.10 -14.68
C GLU A 174 -10.57 3.46 -15.21
N GLN A 175 -9.73 4.15 -14.46
CA GLN A 175 -9.05 5.36 -14.91
C GLN A 175 -7.84 5.04 -15.82
N SER A 176 -7.47 3.78 -15.93
CA SER A 176 -6.30 3.32 -16.70
C SER A 176 -6.76 2.63 -17.99
N PRO A 177 -6.28 3.03 -19.19
CA PRO A 177 -6.77 2.51 -20.48
C PRO A 177 -6.66 0.99 -20.65
N GLY A 178 -5.70 0.36 -19.98
CA GLY A 178 -5.44 -1.09 -20.07
C GLY A 178 -5.90 -1.88 -18.84
N TYR A 179 -6.91 -1.42 -18.10
CA TYR A 179 -7.37 -2.12 -16.90
C TYR A 179 -8.15 -3.40 -17.23
N GLU A 180 -7.75 -4.49 -16.60
CA GLU A 180 -8.39 -5.80 -16.67
C GLU A 180 -9.11 -6.09 -15.35
N TYR A 181 -10.43 -5.98 -15.34
CA TYR A 181 -11.25 -6.12 -14.13
C TYR A 181 -11.09 -7.47 -13.43
N GLU A 182 -11.07 -8.58 -14.19
CA GLU A 182 -11.02 -9.93 -13.61
C GLU A 182 -9.68 -10.26 -12.97
N THR A 183 -8.58 -9.68 -13.45
CA THR A 183 -7.24 -9.91 -12.94
C THR A 183 -6.73 -8.79 -12.06
N MET A 184 -7.43 -7.65 -12.03
CA MET A 184 -7.04 -6.41 -11.36
C MET A 184 -5.66 -5.90 -11.84
N VAL A 185 -5.33 -6.12 -13.12
CA VAL A 185 -4.09 -5.65 -13.74
C VAL A 185 -4.35 -4.39 -14.54
N SER A 186 -3.46 -3.41 -14.45
CA SER A 186 -3.41 -2.23 -15.32
C SER A 186 -2.25 -2.39 -16.30
N ARG A 187 -2.55 -2.55 -17.60
CA ARG A 187 -1.54 -2.72 -18.66
C ARG A 187 -0.97 -1.38 -19.10
N GLY A 188 0.34 -1.30 -19.24
CA GLY A 188 1.04 -0.14 -19.77
C GLY A 188 0.85 1.16 -18.98
N VAL A 189 0.40 1.08 -17.71
CA VAL A 189 0.03 2.25 -16.90
C VAL A 189 1.21 3.18 -16.58
N TYR A 190 2.42 2.66 -16.65
CA TYR A 190 3.65 3.41 -16.43
C TYR A 190 4.36 3.77 -17.75
N ALA A 191 3.57 4.19 -18.75
CA ALA A 191 4.07 4.65 -20.06
C ALA A 191 4.98 3.63 -20.79
N GLY A 192 4.71 2.33 -20.60
CA GLY A 192 5.46 1.25 -21.24
C GLY A 192 6.85 1.01 -20.68
N GLN A 193 7.12 1.39 -19.45
CA GLN A 193 8.42 1.24 -18.78
C GLN A 193 8.28 0.79 -17.33
N CYS A 194 9.37 0.37 -16.70
CA CYS A 194 9.41 0.17 -15.27
C CYS A 194 9.21 1.49 -14.53
N LEU A 195 8.36 1.50 -13.49
CA LEU A 195 8.23 2.64 -12.58
C LEU A 195 9.56 2.92 -11.84
N THR A 196 10.24 1.87 -11.45
CA THR A 196 11.63 1.88 -10.99
C THR A 196 12.53 1.71 -12.21
N GLY A 197 13.60 2.47 -12.35
CA GLY A 197 14.47 2.44 -13.53
C GLY A 197 14.91 1.04 -14.01
N GLU A 198 14.76 0.03 -13.14
CA GLU A 198 15.00 -1.39 -13.44
C GLU A 198 13.92 -2.29 -12.82
N VAL A 199 13.84 -3.53 -13.27
CA VAL A 199 12.99 -4.56 -12.65
C VAL A 199 13.53 -4.86 -11.25
N ILE A 200 12.68 -4.71 -10.24
CA ILE A 200 13.04 -4.95 -8.84
C ILE A 200 12.86 -6.43 -8.51
N HIS A 201 13.90 -7.03 -7.97
CA HIS A 201 13.85 -8.37 -7.40
C HIS A 201 13.51 -8.32 -5.91
N GLY A 202 12.68 -9.26 -5.47
CA GLY A 202 12.20 -9.37 -4.10
C GLY A 202 12.35 -10.78 -3.53
N ARG A 203 11.55 -11.11 -2.53
CA ARG A 203 11.43 -12.48 -2.08
C ARG A 203 10.80 -13.33 -3.17
N THR A 204 11.38 -14.49 -3.45
CA THR A 204 10.99 -15.38 -4.55
C THR A 204 9.48 -15.56 -4.68
N TRP A 205 8.78 -15.84 -3.58
CA TRP A 205 7.33 -16.02 -3.63
C TRP A 205 6.55 -14.78 -4.10
N PHE A 206 6.88 -13.60 -3.57
CA PHE A 206 6.20 -12.35 -3.96
C PHE A 206 6.55 -11.94 -5.39
N GLU A 207 7.79 -12.18 -5.79
CA GLU A 207 8.26 -11.93 -7.15
C GLU A 207 7.55 -12.83 -8.15
N GLU A 208 7.51 -14.13 -7.92
CA GLU A 208 6.82 -15.10 -8.77
C GLU A 208 5.31 -14.80 -8.84
N ALA A 209 4.66 -14.55 -7.69
CA ALA A 209 3.24 -14.24 -7.63
C ALA A 209 2.90 -12.97 -8.42
N LEU A 210 3.74 -11.94 -8.36
CA LEU A 210 3.54 -10.68 -9.05
C LEU A 210 3.84 -10.80 -10.55
N TYR A 211 5.02 -11.30 -10.91
CA TYR A 211 5.51 -11.31 -12.30
C TYR A 211 4.91 -12.41 -13.17
N SER A 212 4.22 -13.39 -12.57
CA SER A 212 3.34 -14.28 -13.32
C SER A 212 2.10 -13.56 -13.90
N ARG A 213 1.78 -12.35 -13.41
CA ARG A 213 0.57 -11.59 -13.77
C ARG A 213 0.85 -10.35 -14.59
N ILE A 214 2.00 -9.73 -14.41
CA ILE A 214 2.40 -8.47 -15.05
C ILE A 214 3.75 -8.57 -15.73
N ASN A 215 3.96 -7.70 -16.73
CA ASN A 215 5.27 -7.44 -17.30
C ASN A 215 5.71 -6.01 -16.93
N PRO A 216 6.59 -5.84 -15.93
CA PRO A 216 7.01 -4.51 -15.49
C PRO A 216 7.72 -3.71 -16.59
N GLU A 217 8.47 -4.35 -17.49
CA GLU A 217 9.15 -3.70 -18.61
C GLU A 217 8.19 -3.06 -19.61
N LYS A 218 6.94 -3.56 -19.66
CA LYS A 218 5.86 -2.98 -20.46
C LYS A 218 5.02 -1.96 -19.71
N GLY A 219 5.41 -1.61 -18.49
CA GLY A 219 4.67 -0.68 -17.66
C GLY A 219 3.40 -1.25 -17.03
N ASP A 220 3.24 -2.59 -17.02
CA ASP A 220 2.11 -3.23 -16.35
C ASP A 220 2.21 -3.09 -14.82
N ALA A 221 1.08 -3.02 -14.14
CA ALA A 221 1.04 -3.04 -12.69
C ALA A 221 -0.14 -3.85 -12.16
N GLN A 222 0.05 -4.49 -11.00
CA GLN A 222 -0.99 -5.19 -10.27
C GLN A 222 -1.63 -4.23 -9.27
N ILE A 223 -2.96 -4.19 -9.24
CA ILE A 223 -3.69 -3.61 -8.11
C ILE A 223 -3.85 -4.71 -7.07
N ILE A 224 -3.49 -4.39 -5.83
CA ILE A 224 -3.54 -5.29 -4.69
C ILE A 224 -4.47 -4.68 -3.66
N VAL A 225 -5.35 -5.51 -3.12
CA VAL A 225 -6.32 -5.14 -2.09
C VAL A 225 -6.13 -6.02 -0.87
N ALA A 226 -6.09 -5.41 0.30
CA ALA A 226 -6.17 -6.10 1.58
C ALA A 226 -7.34 -5.55 2.37
N ASN A 227 -8.08 -6.42 3.02
CA ASN A 227 -9.13 -6.01 3.94
C ASN A 227 -8.53 -5.50 5.25
N SER A 228 -9.18 -4.52 5.87
CA SER A 228 -8.76 -4.06 7.19
C SER A 228 -8.94 -5.16 8.23
N PRO A 229 -7.93 -5.44 9.07
CA PRO A 229 -8.09 -6.40 10.17
C PRO A 229 -9.13 -5.94 11.21
N LEU A 230 -9.51 -4.66 11.17
CA LEU A 230 -10.54 -4.07 12.03
C LEU A 230 -11.93 -4.03 11.39
N ALA A 231 -12.06 -4.45 10.12
CA ALA A 231 -13.34 -4.44 9.43
C ALA A 231 -14.33 -5.44 10.05
N PRO A 232 -15.60 -5.04 10.26
CA PRO A 232 -16.58 -5.84 11.00
C PRO A 232 -16.93 -7.19 10.36
N TRP A 233 -16.65 -7.38 9.06
CA TRP A 233 -16.89 -8.64 8.35
C TRP A 233 -15.70 -9.61 8.35
N HIS A 234 -14.56 -9.23 8.92
CA HIS A 234 -13.46 -10.13 9.16
C HIS A 234 -13.71 -11.01 10.39
N SER A 235 -14.60 -12.00 10.21
CA SER A 235 -14.45 -13.24 10.95
C SER A 235 -13.37 -14.04 10.20
N PRO A 236 -12.20 -14.33 10.79
CA PRO A 236 -11.23 -15.19 10.12
C PRO A 236 -11.91 -16.54 9.89
N ARG A 237 -12.25 -16.84 8.64
CA ARG A 237 -12.46 -18.24 8.28
C ARG A 237 -11.11 -18.90 8.52
N ARG A 238 -10.98 -19.58 9.65
CA ARG A 238 -9.89 -20.50 9.87
C ARG A 238 -9.93 -21.47 8.70
N ALA A 239 -9.01 -21.32 7.76
CA ALA A 239 -8.64 -22.41 6.90
C ALA A 239 -8.15 -23.49 7.87
N GLY A 240 -8.97 -24.52 8.05
CA GLY A 240 -8.55 -25.72 8.76
C GLY A 240 -7.42 -26.34 7.96
N PHE A 241 -6.27 -26.43 8.56
CA PHE A 241 -5.21 -27.38 8.25
C PHE A 241 -5.24 -28.48 9.31
#